data_c39e03350c7544d50e13c65710fbe293
#
_entry.id   c39e03350c7544d50e13c65710fbe293
#
_cell.length_a   1.000
_cell.length_b   1.000
_cell.length_c   1.000
_cell.angle_alpha   90.00
_cell.angle_beta   90.00
_cell.angle_gamma   90.00
#
_symmetry.space_group_name_H-M   'P 1'
#
loop_
_entity.id
_entity.type
_entity.pdbx_description
1 polymer ?
#
loop_
_entity_poly.entity_id
_entity_poly.type
_entity_poly.pdbx_seq_one_letter_code
_entity_poly.pdbx_strand_id
1 'polypeptide(L)'
;MTDLRRFWPGRLDEGLRERLEASYGDGRRGYHDLRHLREVLEHVGELLAPDDPAREAVLLAAWFHDAVYEGRPDDEERSARWALEAIDGALGDEVARLVRLTATHRPAEDDRAGQVLCDADLAILAAAPERYAGYVEGVRREHAQVPDADFAVGRAAVLRDLLAKPTLFHTAVARERWEERARVNVEAELSSLTGG
;
A
#
# COMPACT_ATOMS: atom_id res chain seq x y z
N MET A 1 12.76 5.61 -16.15
CA MET A 1 11.92 4.50 -15.64
C MET A 1 12.77 3.70 -14.67
N THR A 2 12.44 3.64 -13.41
CA THR A 2 13.14 2.81 -12.43
C THR A 2 12.78 1.36 -12.71
N ASP A 3 13.77 0.52 -12.89
CA ASP A 3 13.58 -0.91 -13.16
C ASP A 3 13.06 -1.62 -11.90
N LEU A 4 11.78 -2.01 -11.89
CA LEU A 4 11.15 -2.75 -10.79
C LEU A 4 11.69 -4.19 -10.68
N ARG A 5 12.35 -4.68 -11.73
CA ARG A 5 12.93 -6.03 -11.79
C ARG A 5 13.90 -6.32 -10.63
N ARG A 6 14.58 -5.29 -10.11
CA ARG A 6 15.48 -5.43 -8.95
C ARG A 6 14.81 -5.94 -7.68
N PHE A 7 13.49 -5.79 -7.57
CA PHE A 7 12.67 -6.25 -6.45
C PHE A 7 11.95 -7.58 -6.72
N TRP A 8 12.15 -8.15 -7.94
CA TRP A 8 11.52 -9.40 -8.32
C TRP A 8 12.40 -10.59 -7.96
N PRO A 9 11.89 -11.61 -7.23
CA PRO A 9 12.65 -12.82 -6.94
C PRO A 9 12.93 -13.58 -8.25
N GLY A 10 14.22 -13.74 -8.58
CA GLY A 10 14.66 -14.32 -9.86
C GLY A 10 14.29 -15.79 -10.08
N ARG A 11 13.67 -16.45 -9.11
CA ARG A 11 13.16 -17.83 -9.21
C ARG A 11 11.70 -17.90 -9.70
N LEU A 12 10.98 -16.78 -9.72
CA LEU A 12 9.60 -16.73 -10.20
C LEU A 12 9.56 -16.33 -11.69
N ASP A 13 8.47 -16.74 -12.33
CA ASP A 13 8.24 -16.49 -13.76
C ASP A 13 8.23 -14.99 -14.10
N GLU A 14 9.04 -14.59 -15.08
CA GLU A 14 9.07 -13.21 -15.59
C GLU A 14 7.72 -12.78 -16.18
N GLY A 15 6.99 -13.71 -16.81
CA GLY A 15 5.66 -13.43 -17.34
C GLY A 15 4.65 -13.07 -16.23
N LEU A 16 4.82 -13.61 -15.01
CA LEU A 16 4.03 -13.20 -13.86
C LEU A 16 4.32 -11.74 -13.49
N ARG A 17 5.61 -11.36 -13.41
CA ARG A 17 6.00 -9.98 -13.15
C ARG A 17 5.41 -9.01 -14.18
N GLU A 18 5.48 -9.36 -15.46
CA GLU A 18 4.93 -8.53 -16.55
C GLU A 18 3.40 -8.36 -16.43
N ARG A 19 2.68 -9.43 -16.06
CA ARG A 19 1.23 -9.34 -15.80
C ARG A 19 0.90 -8.44 -14.61
N LEU A 20 1.68 -8.51 -13.53
CA LEU A 20 1.54 -7.63 -12.37
C LEU A 20 1.82 -6.18 -12.76
N GLU A 21 2.94 -5.90 -13.43
CA GLU A 21 3.22 -4.55 -13.94
C GLU A 21 2.11 -4.02 -14.84
N ALA A 22 1.56 -4.84 -15.71
CA ALA A 22 0.46 -4.47 -16.59
C ALA A 22 -0.82 -4.11 -15.80
N SER A 23 -1.09 -4.81 -14.70
CA SER A 23 -2.26 -4.51 -13.85
C SER A 23 -2.16 -3.14 -13.17
N TYR A 24 -0.97 -2.77 -12.69
CA TYR A 24 -0.71 -1.42 -12.15
C TYR A 24 -0.59 -0.35 -13.26
N GLY A 25 -0.28 -0.75 -14.48
CA GLY A 25 -0.19 0.14 -15.65
C GLY A 25 -1.55 0.53 -16.24
N ASP A 26 -2.67 0.13 -15.67
CA ASP A 26 -4.01 0.51 -16.12
C ASP A 26 -4.21 2.02 -15.97
N GLY A 27 -4.39 2.71 -17.08
CA GLY A 27 -4.56 4.18 -17.12
C GLY A 27 -5.81 4.71 -16.39
N ARG A 28 -6.68 3.83 -15.88
CA ARG A 28 -7.82 4.19 -15.03
C ARG A 28 -7.42 4.41 -13.57
N ARG A 29 -6.27 3.91 -13.14
CA ARG A 29 -5.75 4.09 -11.79
C ARG A 29 -5.25 5.52 -11.59
N GLY A 30 -5.68 6.15 -10.51
CA GLY A 30 -5.29 7.51 -10.17
C GLY A 30 -4.06 7.57 -9.29
N TYR A 31 -4.02 6.71 -8.28
CA TYR A 31 -2.94 6.60 -7.28
C TYR A 31 -2.34 5.19 -7.19
N HIS A 32 -3.17 4.13 -7.18
CA HIS A 32 -2.72 2.74 -7.01
C HIS A 32 -2.10 2.18 -8.32
N ASP A 33 -1.14 2.93 -8.87
CA ASP A 33 -0.46 2.72 -10.14
C ASP A 33 0.97 2.15 -9.97
N LEU A 34 1.73 2.06 -11.07
CA LEU A 34 3.14 1.62 -11.04
C LEU A 34 4.04 2.51 -10.18
N ARG A 35 3.68 3.77 -9.95
CA ARG A 35 4.44 4.64 -9.07
C ARG A 35 4.26 4.24 -7.62
N HIS A 36 3.01 3.99 -7.21
CA HIS A 36 2.69 3.47 -5.88
C HIS A 36 3.41 2.15 -5.63
N LEU A 37 3.28 1.17 -6.53
CA LEU A 37 3.98 -0.12 -6.41
C LEU A 37 5.49 0.08 -6.19
N ARG A 38 6.12 0.95 -6.97
CA ARG A 38 7.54 1.24 -6.83
C ARG A 38 7.87 1.81 -5.46
N GLU A 39 7.10 2.80 -5.00
CA GLU A 39 7.30 3.45 -3.70
C GLU A 39 7.18 2.42 -2.56
N VAL A 40 6.18 1.54 -2.59
CA VAL A 40 6.02 0.46 -1.60
C VAL A 40 7.23 -0.48 -1.60
N LEU A 41 7.68 -0.94 -2.78
CA LEU A 41 8.85 -1.83 -2.90
C LEU A 41 10.15 -1.17 -2.38
N GLU A 42 10.33 0.12 -2.64
CA GLU A 42 11.47 0.90 -2.13
C GLU A 42 11.42 1.00 -0.61
N HIS A 43 10.25 1.29 -0.02
CA HIS A 43 10.07 1.37 1.42
C HIS A 43 10.23 0.01 2.12
N VAL A 44 9.79 -1.09 1.54
CA VAL A 44 10.13 -2.43 2.04
C VAL A 44 11.65 -2.61 2.09
N GLY A 45 12.36 -2.13 1.05
CA GLY A 45 13.83 -2.16 1.01
C GLY A 45 14.50 -1.30 2.08
N GLU A 46 13.87 -0.23 2.54
CA GLU A 46 14.35 0.62 3.64
C GLU A 46 14.11 0.01 5.03
N LEU A 47 13.00 -0.74 5.18
CA LEU A 47 12.56 -1.31 6.46
C LEU A 47 13.12 -2.70 6.75
N LEU A 48 13.51 -3.47 5.71
CA LEU A 48 14.07 -4.81 5.84
C LEU A 48 15.49 -4.89 5.25
N ALA A 49 16.39 -5.49 6.02
CA ALA A 49 17.71 -5.83 5.54
C ALA A 49 17.66 -6.82 4.35
N PRO A 50 18.67 -6.83 3.46
CA PRO A 50 18.69 -7.73 2.31
C PRO A 50 18.60 -9.22 2.64
N ASP A 51 19.09 -9.63 3.81
CA ASP A 51 19.15 -10.99 4.34
C ASP A 51 18.02 -11.31 5.34
N ASP A 52 17.06 -10.41 5.54
CA ASP A 52 15.91 -10.65 6.41
C ASP A 52 15.05 -11.79 5.84
N PRO A 53 14.76 -12.85 6.64
CA PRO A 53 14.00 -14.01 6.16
C PRO A 53 12.58 -13.69 5.71
N ALA A 54 11.97 -12.60 6.19
CA ALA A 54 10.64 -12.17 5.77
C ALA A 54 10.65 -11.38 4.44
N ARG A 55 11.83 -10.91 4.00
CA ARG A 55 11.95 -9.96 2.89
C ARG A 55 11.29 -10.45 1.61
N GLU A 56 11.49 -11.71 1.25
CA GLU A 56 10.92 -12.25 0.01
C GLU A 56 9.39 -12.25 0.04
N ALA A 57 8.80 -12.73 1.12
CA ALA A 57 7.34 -12.75 1.27
C ALA A 57 6.74 -11.34 1.27
N VAL A 58 7.40 -10.38 1.94
CA VAL A 58 6.93 -8.97 2.00
C VAL A 58 7.06 -8.29 0.64
N LEU A 59 8.16 -8.49 -0.10
CA LEU A 59 8.29 -7.94 -1.46
C LEU A 59 7.25 -8.52 -2.41
N LEU A 60 7.00 -9.83 -2.35
CA LEU A 60 5.95 -10.46 -3.15
C LEU A 60 4.56 -9.95 -2.76
N ALA A 61 4.29 -9.81 -1.47
CA ALA A 61 3.02 -9.23 -1.02
C ALA A 61 2.85 -7.79 -1.50
N ALA A 62 3.92 -6.99 -1.53
CA ALA A 62 3.91 -5.65 -2.13
C ALA A 62 3.61 -5.68 -3.64
N TRP A 63 4.08 -6.69 -4.38
CA TRP A 63 3.71 -6.86 -5.78
C TRP A 63 2.22 -7.20 -5.99
N PHE A 64 1.61 -7.92 -5.05
CA PHE A 64 0.24 -8.42 -5.20
C PHE A 64 -0.82 -7.55 -4.51
N HIS A 65 -0.50 -6.71 -3.51
CA HIS A 65 -1.50 -6.12 -2.62
C HIS A 65 -2.62 -5.37 -3.35
N ASP A 66 -2.29 -4.62 -4.38
CA ASP A 66 -3.22 -3.89 -5.25
C ASP A 66 -3.23 -4.42 -6.69
N ALA A 67 -2.80 -5.68 -6.92
CA ALA A 67 -2.78 -6.25 -8.27
C ALA A 67 -4.19 -6.26 -8.90
N VAL A 68 -5.22 -6.48 -8.10
CA VAL A 68 -6.62 -6.23 -8.44
C VAL A 68 -7.06 -4.96 -7.72
N TYR A 69 -7.50 -3.96 -8.47
CA TYR A 69 -8.00 -2.69 -7.94
C TYR A 69 -9.14 -2.17 -8.81
N GLU A 70 -10.36 -2.43 -8.40
CA GLU A 70 -11.60 -2.01 -9.08
C GLU A 70 -12.49 -1.13 -8.18
N GLY A 71 -12.02 -0.79 -6.97
CA GLY A 71 -12.77 -0.06 -5.95
C GLY A 71 -13.86 -0.90 -5.30
N ARG A 72 -13.65 -2.22 -5.20
CA ARG A 72 -14.57 -3.16 -4.58
C ARG A 72 -14.09 -3.57 -3.19
N PRO A 73 -15.02 -3.93 -2.28
CA PRO A 73 -14.64 -4.38 -0.94
C PRO A 73 -13.86 -5.71 -0.89
N ASP A 74 -13.77 -6.43 -2.00
CA ASP A 74 -13.10 -7.73 -2.11
C ASP A 74 -11.81 -7.69 -2.97
N ASP A 75 -11.31 -6.50 -3.31
CA ASP A 75 -10.14 -6.36 -4.18
C ASP A 75 -8.88 -6.99 -3.57
N GLU A 76 -8.62 -6.81 -2.26
CA GLU A 76 -7.50 -7.44 -1.56
C GLU A 76 -7.65 -8.98 -1.50
N GLU A 77 -8.86 -9.50 -1.32
CA GLU A 77 -9.09 -10.94 -1.36
C GLU A 77 -8.85 -11.50 -2.77
N ARG A 78 -9.22 -10.78 -3.81
CA ARG A 78 -8.98 -11.17 -5.21
C ARG A 78 -7.48 -11.13 -5.53
N SER A 79 -6.77 -10.12 -5.06
CA SER A 79 -5.31 -10.02 -5.15
C SER A 79 -4.62 -11.17 -4.41
N ALA A 80 -5.09 -11.51 -3.20
CA ALA A 80 -4.58 -12.63 -2.42
C ALA A 80 -4.79 -13.98 -3.10
N ARG A 81 -5.95 -14.19 -3.74
CA ARG A 81 -6.21 -15.40 -4.54
C ARG A 81 -5.28 -15.49 -5.75
N TRP A 82 -5.03 -14.39 -6.43
CA TRP A 82 -4.05 -14.39 -7.52
C TRP A 82 -2.65 -14.79 -7.02
N ALA A 83 -2.23 -14.33 -5.82
CA ALA A 83 -0.98 -14.77 -5.23
C ALA A 83 -0.95 -16.28 -4.97
N LEU A 84 -2.03 -16.87 -4.42
CA LEU A 84 -2.14 -18.31 -4.19
C LEU A 84 -2.13 -19.15 -5.48
N GLU A 85 -2.69 -18.62 -6.56
CA GLU A 85 -2.67 -19.28 -7.88
C GLU A 85 -1.29 -19.22 -8.55
N ALA A 86 -0.49 -18.21 -8.20
CA ALA A 86 0.81 -17.94 -8.83
C ALA A 86 2.01 -18.47 -8.06
N ILE A 87 1.87 -18.71 -6.75
CA ILE A 87 2.97 -19.08 -5.86
C ILE A 87 2.54 -20.27 -5.01
N ASP A 88 3.22 -21.39 -5.18
CA ASP A 88 2.90 -22.63 -4.47
C ASP A 88 3.42 -22.65 -3.02
N GLY A 89 2.75 -23.41 -2.16
CA GLY A 89 3.18 -23.79 -0.83
C GLY A 89 3.20 -22.66 0.18
N ALA A 90 3.95 -22.82 1.26
CA ALA A 90 3.95 -21.91 2.41
C ALA A 90 4.30 -20.46 2.06
N LEU A 91 5.06 -20.22 0.99
CA LEU A 91 5.33 -18.86 0.55
C LEU A 91 4.08 -18.19 -0.04
N GLY A 92 3.32 -18.91 -0.88
CA GLY A 92 2.05 -18.40 -1.43
C GLY A 92 1.03 -18.12 -0.34
N ASP A 93 0.93 -19.02 0.66
CA ASP A 93 0.06 -18.84 1.82
C ASP A 93 0.41 -17.56 2.60
N GLU A 94 1.70 -17.33 2.86
CA GLU A 94 2.17 -16.16 3.59
C GLU A 94 1.97 -14.87 2.78
N VAL A 95 2.29 -14.87 1.49
CA VAL A 95 2.03 -13.72 0.60
C VAL A 95 0.55 -13.37 0.59
N ALA A 96 -0.34 -14.35 0.43
CA ALA A 96 -1.78 -14.11 0.42
C ALA A 96 -2.30 -13.60 1.78
N ARG A 97 -1.75 -14.11 2.90
CA ARG A 97 -2.06 -13.60 4.24
C ARG A 97 -1.68 -12.12 4.37
N LEU A 98 -0.48 -11.76 3.94
CA LEU A 98 0.02 -10.39 3.97
C LEU A 98 -0.81 -9.46 3.08
N VAL A 99 -1.19 -9.91 1.88
CA VAL A 99 -2.07 -9.14 0.99
C VAL A 99 -3.43 -8.87 1.65
N ARG A 100 -4.07 -9.88 2.27
CA ARG A 100 -5.33 -9.67 2.99
C ARG A 100 -5.22 -8.67 4.14
N LEU A 101 -4.05 -8.58 4.76
CA LEU A 101 -3.81 -7.68 5.87
C LEU A 101 -3.89 -6.21 5.45
N THR A 102 -3.58 -5.88 4.19
CA THR A 102 -3.65 -4.48 3.71
C THR A 102 -5.08 -3.93 3.68
N ALA A 103 -6.10 -4.78 3.64
CA ALA A 103 -7.50 -4.34 3.77
C ALA A 103 -7.79 -3.60 5.10
N THR A 104 -7.04 -3.89 6.17
CA THR A 104 -7.26 -3.29 7.50
C THR A 104 -6.07 -2.50 8.03
N HIS A 105 -4.87 -2.80 7.57
CA HIS A 105 -3.60 -2.28 8.10
C HIS A 105 -3.50 -2.44 9.63
N ARG A 106 -3.88 -3.63 10.14
CA ARG A 106 -3.87 -3.96 11.59
C ARG A 106 -3.08 -5.24 11.85
N PRO A 107 -1.76 -5.23 11.64
CA PRO A 107 -0.90 -6.36 11.95
C PRO A 107 -0.88 -6.64 13.46
N ALA A 108 -0.68 -7.91 13.86
CA ALA A 108 -0.43 -8.25 15.24
C ALA A 108 0.92 -7.67 15.72
N GLU A 109 1.07 -7.53 17.05
CA GLU A 109 2.29 -6.95 17.64
C GLU A 109 3.55 -7.76 17.35
N ASP A 110 3.42 -9.07 17.15
CA ASP A 110 4.50 -10.01 16.80
C ASP A 110 4.61 -10.30 15.30
N ASP A 111 3.71 -9.73 14.47
CA ASP A 111 3.72 -9.90 13.00
C ASP A 111 4.63 -8.88 12.32
N ARG A 112 5.95 -9.09 12.43
CA ARG A 112 6.95 -8.20 11.83
C ARG A 112 6.77 -8.02 10.31
N ALA A 113 6.44 -9.08 9.58
CA ALA A 113 6.25 -9.03 8.13
C ALA A 113 5.03 -8.17 7.76
N GLY A 114 3.90 -8.36 8.46
CA GLY A 114 2.71 -7.54 8.31
C GLY A 114 2.94 -6.09 8.70
N GLN A 115 3.67 -5.82 9.78
CA GLN A 115 4.03 -4.45 10.19
C GLN A 115 4.81 -3.72 9.10
N VAL A 116 5.80 -4.37 8.51
CA VAL A 116 6.62 -3.77 7.45
C VAL A 116 5.80 -3.50 6.19
N LEU A 117 4.95 -4.44 5.76
CA LEU A 117 4.11 -4.23 4.59
C LEU A 117 3.14 -3.07 4.80
N CYS A 118 2.44 -3.04 5.94
CA CYS A 118 1.52 -1.95 6.27
C CYS A 118 2.22 -0.59 6.34
N ASP A 119 3.41 -0.53 6.95
CA ASP A 119 4.18 0.69 7.04
C ASP A 119 4.66 1.17 5.67
N ALA A 120 5.12 0.24 4.81
CA ALA A 120 5.59 0.57 3.46
C ALA A 120 4.45 1.11 2.58
N ASP A 121 3.26 0.52 2.67
CA ASP A 121 2.08 0.93 1.92
C ASP A 121 1.57 2.31 2.39
N LEU A 122 1.49 2.51 3.72
CA LEU A 122 1.06 3.78 4.30
C LEU A 122 2.14 4.88 4.29
N ALA A 123 3.36 4.62 3.82
CA ALA A 123 4.44 5.59 3.80
C ALA A 123 4.12 6.86 2.98
N ILE A 124 3.21 6.77 2.02
CA ILE A 124 2.68 7.92 1.27
C ILE A 124 2.12 9.00 2.19
N LEU A 125 1.57 8.64 3.33
CA LEU A 125 1.04 9.60 4.30
C LEU A 125 2.13 10.57 4.80
N ALA A 126 3.39 10.13 4.81
CA ALA A 126 4.55 10.93 5.19
C ALA A 126 5.30 11.54 4.00
N ALA A 127 4.73 11.55 2.81
CA ALA A 127 5.39 12.12 1.63
C ALA A 127 5.56 13.64 1.75
N ALA A 128 6.45 14.20 0.92
CA ALA A 128 6.56 15.64 0.75
C ALA A 128 5.24 16.26 0.26
N PRO A 129 4.95 17.53 0.55
CA PRO A 129 3.64 18.13 0.29
C PRO A 129 3.14 17.96 -1.15
N GLU A 130 4.01 18.13 -2.14
CA GLU A 130 3.64 18.01 -3.56
C GLU A 130 3.28 16.56 -3.92
N ARG A 131 3.99 15.58 -3.32
CA ARG A 131 3.67 14.14 -3.55
C ARG A 131 2.40 13.75 -2.85
N TYR A 132 2.17 14.24 -1.62
CA TYR A 132 0.94 14.01 -0.87
C TYR A 132 -0.27 14.61 -1.60
N ALA A 133 -0.17 15.84 -2.10
CA ALA A 133 -1.22 16.45 -2.92
C ALA A 133 -1.56 15.61 -4.15
N GLY A 134 -0.55 15.11 -4.87
CA GLY A 134 -0.76 14.20 -6.00
C GLY A 134 -1.44 12.87 -5.61
N TYR A 135 -1.17 12.35 -4.41
CA TYR A 135 -1.89 11.22 -3.84
C TYR A 135 -3.37 11.54 -3.61
N VAL A 136 -3.68 12.66 -2.95
CA VAL A 136 -5.06 13.08 -2.69
C VAL A 136 -5.85 13.24 -3.99
N GLU A 137 -5.26 13.89 -5.01
CA GLU A 137 -5.86 14.03 -6.34
C GLU A 137 -6.05 12.67 -7.02
N GLY A 138 -5.08 11.77 -6.89
CA GLY A 138 -5.14 10.42 -7.44
C GLY A 138 -6.29 9.61 -6.86
N VAL A 139 -6.41 9.58 -5.53
CA VAL A 139 -7.51 8.92 -4.84
C VAL A 139 -8.86 9.54 -5.23
N ARG A 140 -8.96 10.87 -5.35
CA ARG A 140 -10.19 11.51 -5.82
C ARG A 140 -10.57 11.08 -7.23
N ARG A 141 -9.61 10.91 -8.14
CA ARG A 141 -9.86 10.42 -9.51
C ARG A 141 -10.36 8.99 -9.53
N GLU A 142 -9.83 8.11 -8.70
CA GLU A 142 -10.28 6.71 -8.58
C GLU A 142 -11.73 6.61 -8.11
N HIS A 143 -12.19 7.58 -7.34
CA HIS A 143 -13.56 7.69 -6.86
C HIS A 143 -14.39 8.74 -7.63
N ALA A 144 -14.07 9.02 -8.91
CA ALA A 144 -14.73 10.07 -9.70
C ALA A 144 -16.25 9.89 -9.85
N GLN A 145 -16.72 8.64 -9.74
CA GLN A 145 -18.15 8.30 -9.78
C GLN A 145 -18.91 8.67 -8.49
N VAL A 146 -18.20 8.92 -7.38
CA VAL A 146 -18.80 9.30 -6.09
C VAL A 146 -18.98 10.82 -6.07
N PRO A 147 -20.18 11.35 -5.73
CA PRO A 147 -20.40 12.79 -5.57
C PRO A 147 -19.42 13.41 -4.58
N ASP A 148 -18.99 14.66 -4.82
CA ASP A 148 -17.95 15.31 -3.99
C ASP A 148 -18.29 15.34 -2.50
N ALA A 149 -19.55 15.62 -2.15
CA ALA A 149 -19.98 15.65 -0.76
C ALA A 149 -19.86 14.26 -0.07
N ASP A 150 -20.27 13.21 -0.77
CA ASP A 150 -20.23 11.84 -0.25
C ASP A 150 -18.77 11.35 -0.14
N PHE A 151 -17.93 11.68 -1.13
CA PHE A 151 -16.51 11.40 -1.09
C PHE A 151 -15.84 12.11 0.10
N ALA A 152 -16.13 13.40 0.32
CA ALA A 152 -15.57 14.16 1.43
C ALA A 152 -15.95 13.55 2.79
N VAL A 153 -17.19 13.12 2.97
CA VAL A 153 -17.65 12.44 4.18
C VAL A 153 -16.92 11.12 4.39
N GLY A 154 -16.86 10.25 3.37
CA GLY A 154 -16.19 8.97 3.42
C GLY A 154 -14.68 9.11 3.68
N ARG A 155 -14.03 10.01 2.94
CA ARG A 155 -12.59 10.27 3.09
C ARG A 155 -12.27 10.82 4.49
N ALA A 156 -13.05 11.77 4.99
CA ALA A 156 -12.87 12.31 6.34
C ALA A 156 -13.05 11.23 7.43
N ALA A 157 -13.92 10.25 7.23
CA ALA A 157 -14.05 9.12 8.16
C ALA A 157 -12.78 8.27 8.20
N VAL A 158 -12.20 7.93 7.04
CA VAL A 158 -10.93 7.20 6.94
C VAL A 158 -9.79 7.97 7.63
N LEU A 159 -9.66 9.27 7.37
CA LEU A 159 -8.61 10.09 7.97
C LEU A 159 -8.75 10.20 9.50
N ARG A 160 -9.98 10.28 10.00
CA ARG A 160 -10.25 10.27 11.46
C ARG A 160 -9.89 8.93 12.09
N ASP A 161 -10.19 7.79 11.44
CA ASP A 161 -9.79 6.46 11.93
C ASP A 161 -8.27 6.34 12.01
N LEU A 162 -7.55 6.83 11.00
CA LEU A 162 -6.09 6.90 11.02
C LEU A 162 -5.58 7.73 12.20
N LEU A 163 -6.08 8.96 12.39
CA LEU A 163 -5.65 9.84 13.46
C LEU A 163 -6.03 9.35 14.87
N ALA A 164 -7.06 8.53 14.99
CA ALA A 164 -7.46 7.92 16.26
C ALA A 164 -6.50 6.80 16.71
N LYS A 165 -5.66 6.25 15.82
CA LYS A 165 -4.67 5.26 16.20
C LYS A 165 -3.57 5.88 17.06
N PRO A 166 -3.06 5.18 18.09
CA PRO A 166 -1.91 5.65 18.88
C PRO A 166 -0.70 6.01 18.03
N THR A 167 -0.43 5.19 17.01
CA THR A 167 0.58 5.42 15.98
C THR A 167 0.02 5.03 14.61
N LEU A 168 0.45 5.75 13.56
CA LEU A 168 0.12 5.40 12.18
C LEU A 168 0.98 4.24 11.68
N PHE A 169 2.21 4.16 12.16
CA PHE A 169 3.19 3.15 11.78
C PHE A 169 3.48 2.17 12.92
N HIS A 170 3.91 0.97 12.55
CA HIS A 170 4.11 -0.17 13.45
C HIS A 170 5.58 -0.38 13.82
N THR A 171 6.50 -0.26 12.84
CA THR A 171 7.93 -0.45 13.08
C THR A 171 8.56 0.78 13.74
N ALA A 172 9.58 0.58 14.57
CA ALA A 172 10.29 1.70 15.21
C ALA A 172 10.89 2.67 14.18
N VAL A 173 11.45 2.12 13.10
CA VAL A 173 12.07 2.91 12.03
C VAL A 173 11.05 3.79 11.31
N ALA A 174 9.88 3.24 10.96
CA ALA A 174 8.83 3.99 10.29
C ALA A 174 8.25 5.07 11.21
N ARG A 175 8.00 4.77 12.48
CA ARG A 175 7.55 5.76 13.47
C ARG A 175 8.54 6.91 13.60
N GLU A 176 9.83 6.61 13.75
CA GLU A 176 10.85 7.65 13.89
C GLU A 176 10.94 8.57 12.66
N ARG A 177 10.82 8.00 11.46
CA ARG A 177 11.04 8.74 10.20
C ARG A 177 9.79 9.43 9.67
N TRP A 178 8.60 8.85 9.88
CA TRP A 178 7.41 9.14 9.11
C TRP A 178 6.23 9.64 9.95
N GLU A 179 6.11 9.25 11.23
CA GLU A 179 4.91 9.49 12.06
C GLU A 179 4.50 10.95 12.12
N GLU A 180 5.43 11.85 12.46
CA GLU A 180 5.12 13.27 12.62
C GLU A 180 4.60 13.90 11.33
N ARG A 181 5.32 13.67 10.23
CA ARG A 181 4.94 14.23 8.92
C ARG A 181 3.63 13.64 8.42
N ALA A 182 3.41 12.35 8.61
CA ALA A 182 2.16 11.70 8.23
C ALA A 182 0.96 12.32 8.98
N ARG A 183 1.06 12.54 10.28
CA ARG A 183 -0.01 13.20 11.05
C ARG A 183 -0.28 14.61 10.53
N VAL A 184 0.76 15.41 10.30
CA VAL A 184 0.60 16.77 9.74
C VAL A 184 -0.13 16.75 8.40
N ASN A 185 0.25 15.86 7.48
CA ASN A 185 -0.41 15.73 6.19
C ASN A 185 -1.88 15.31 6.32
N VAL A 186 -2.16 14.29 7.14
CA VAL A 186 -3.52 13.76 7.34
C VAL A 186 -4.42 14.79 8.03
N GLU A 187 -3.91 15.53 9.03
CA GLU A 187 -4.65 16.61 9.70
C GLU A 187 -4.96 17.77 8.74
N ALA A 188 -4.00 18.15 7.88
CA ALA A 188 -4.20 19.18 6.88
C ALA A 188 -5.27 18.78 5.85
N GLU A 189 -5.24 17.55 5.35
CA GLU A 189 -6.26 17.03 4.43
C GLU A 189 -7.63 17.00 5.12
N LEU A 190 -7.73 16.45 6.34
CA LEU A 190 -8.99 16.40 7.08
C LEU A 190 -9.57 17.80 7.29
N SER A 191 -8.73 18.78 7.63
CA SER A 191 -9.16 20.17 7.82
C SER A 191 -9.71 20.76 6.52
N SER A 192 -9.10 20.47 5.37
CA SER A 192 -9.57 20.94 4.06
C SER A 192 -10.93 20.36 3.65
N LEU A 193 -11.21 19.11 4.05
CA LEU A 193 -12.48 18.43 3.76
C LEU A 193 -13.65 18.88 4.67
N THR A 194 -13.33 19.44 5.84
CA THR A 194 -14.34 19.77 6.86
C THR A 194 -14.52 21.26 7.11
N GLY A 195 -13.68 22.11 6.54
CA GLY A 195 -13.66 23.58 6.72
C GLY A 195 -14.34 24.38 5.61
N GLY A 196 -15.13 23.74 4.75
CA GLY A 196 -15.91 24.37 3.67
C GLY A 196 -17.36 24.65 4.10
#